data_00a6d4fbb36bd2d5ee25617c448a7823
#
_entry.id   00a6d4fbb36bd2d5ee25617c448a7823
#
_cell.length_a   1.000
_cell.length_b   1.000
_cell.length_c   1.000
_cell.angle_alpha   90.00
_cell.angle_beta   90.00
_cell.angle_gamma   90.00
#
_symmetry.space_group_name_H-M   'P 1'
#
loop_
_entity.id
_entity.type
_entity.pdbx_description
1 polymer ?
#
loop_
_entity_poly.entity_id
_entity_poly.type
_entity_poly.pdbx_seq_one_letter_code
_entity_poly.pdbx_strand_id
1 'polypeptide(L)'
;VGGRALPLVLDVRDDEAVKAAIDRTAEEFGGLDILVNNASAIQLTPLAQTDMKRFDLMHQINTRGTLACCKHAIEHLKKAQNPHIVMLSPPLDMQEKWFAPFTPYAIAKYGMSLTVLGLAGELRANGIAVNALWPRTTIATAAIKNIIGGDKMMQQSRTPDILADAAYEIVTSPSRELTGQFLIDDTFLSSRGVTDFDRYRVDPSLALAPDFFVPDDSEAPCDLGPVKG
;
A
#
# COMPACT_ATOMS: atom_id res chain seq x y z
N VAL A 1 -15.04 -4.01 -17.36
CA VAL A 1 -13.84 -3.64 -18.10
C VAL A 1 -13.24 -4.80 -18.92
N GLY A 2 -13.90 -5.95 -19.04
CA GLY A 2 -13.52 -7.03 -19.97
C GLY A 2 -12.34 -7.91 -19.53
N GLY A 3 -11.82 -7.77 -18.31
CA GLY A 3 -10.79 -8.65 -17.78
C GLY A 3 -11.35 -9.96 -17.22
N ARG A 4 -10.46 -10.97 -17.01
CA ARG A 4 -10.78 -12.20 -16.29
C ARG A 4 -10.39 -12.02 -14.81
N ALA A 5 -11.17 -12.62 -13.90
CA ALA A 5 -10.88 -12.61 -12.46
C ALA A 5 -11.04 -14.03 -11.89
N LEU A 6 -10.15 -14.38 -10.96
CA LEU A 6 -10.21 -15.61 -10.17
C LEU A 6 -10.32 -15.22 -8.69
N PRO A 7 -11.54 -15.20 -8.10
CA PRO A 7 -11.68 -14.95 -6.67
C PRO A 7 -11.27 -16.18 -5.86
N LEU A 8 -10.38 -15.98 -4.89
CA LEU A 8 -9.93 -17.03 -3.97
C LEU A 8 -10.15 -16.56 -2.52
N VAL A 9 -10.74 -17.42 -1.70
CA VAL A 9 -10.85 -17.19 -0.26
C VAL A 9 -9.51 -17.55 0.38
N LEU A 10 -8.85 -16.55 0.98
CA LEU A 10 -7.50 -16.70 1.50
C LEU A 10 -7.32 -15.94 2.82
N ASP A 11 -6.71 -16.59 3.80
CA ASP A 11 -6.12 -15.94 4.95
C ASP A 11 -4.59 -15.84 4.74
N VAL A 12 -4.07 -14.63 4.62
CA VAL A 12 -2.63 -14.40 4.37
C VAL A 12 -1.71 -14.85 5.51
N ARG A 13 -2.27 -15.26 6.64
CA ARG A 13 -1.53 -15.84 7.78
C ARG A 13 -1.20 -17.33 7.56
N ASP A 14 -1.93 -18.00 6.69
CA ASP A 14 -1.71 -19.40 6.34
C ASP A 14 -0.73 -19.49 5.15
N ASP A 15 0.49 -19.95 5.43
CA ASP A 15 1.59 -20.01 4.44
C ASP A 15 1.28 -20.96 3.28
N GLU A 16 0.68 -22.12 3.58
CA GLU A 16 0.33 -23.12 2.57
C GLU A 16 -0.84 -22.64 1.69
N ALA A 17 -1.83 -21.99 2.30
CA ALA A 17 -2.94 -21.40 1.56
C ALA A 17 -2.47 -20.27 0.64
N VAL A 18 -1.53 -19.42 1.11
CA VAL A 18 -0.89 -18.38 0.28
C VAL A 18 -0.18 -19.01 -0.91
N LYS A 19 0.65 -20.03 -0.67
CA LYS A 19 1.33 -20.75 -1.75
C LYS A 19 0.34 -21.30 -2.77
N ALA A 20 -0.67 -22.04 -2.30
CA ALA A 20 -1.68 -22.64 -3.18
C ALA A 20 -2.45 -21.59 -4.01
N ALA A 21 -2.77 -20.42 -3.43
CA ALA A 21 -3.46 -19.35 -4.13
C ALA A 21 -2.59 -18.71 -5.23
N ILE A 22 -1.30 -18.51 -4.97
CA ILE A 22 -0.34 -17.97 -5.94
C ILE A 22 -0.12 -18.97 -7.08
N ASP A 23 0.13 -20.25 -6.77
CA ASP A 23 0.32 -21.29 -7.77
C ASP A 23 -0.93 -21.45 -8.65
N ARG A 24 -2.11 -21.47 -8.04
CA ARG A 24 -3.40 -21.53 -8.75
C ARG A 24 -3.61 -20.32 -9.67
N THR A 25 -3.23 -19.13 -9.23
CA THR A 25 -3.31 -17.92 -10.05
C THR A 25 -2.40 -18.02 -11.26
N ALA A 26 -1.15 -18.43 -11.05
CA ALA A 26 -0.18 -18.60 -12.13
C ALA A 26 -0.61 -19.69 -13.12
N GLU A 27 -1.20 -20.77 -12.66
CA GLU A 27 -1.76 -21.84 -13.50
C GLU A 27 -2.93 -21.34 -14.36
N GLU A 28 -3.88 -20.61 -13.75
CA GLU A 28 -5.10 -20.14 -14.43
C GLU A 28 -4.80 -19.09 -15.51
N PHE A 29 -3.84 -18.20 -15.27
CA PHE A 29 -3.52 -17.08 -16.17
C PHE A 29 -2.24 -17.27 -16.99
N GLY A 30 -1.50 -18.38 -16.77
CA GLY A 30 -0.26 -18.67 -17.49
C GLY A 30 0.99 -17.98 -16.95
N GLY A 31 0.90 -17.37 -15.77
CA GLY A 31 2.00 -16.68 -15.09
C GLY A 31 1.53 -15.71 -14.02
N LEU A 32 2.49 -15.05 -13.38
CA LEU A 32 2.26 -13.97 -12.42
C LEU A 32 3.26 -12.85 -12.69
N ASP A 33 2.78 -11.68 -13.08
CA ASP A 33 3.62 -10.53 -13.42
C ASP A 33 3.63 -9.49 -12.30
N ILE A 34 2.54 -9.39 -11.52
CA ILE A 34 2.34 -8.35 -10.51
C ILE A 34 1.82 -8.97 -9.22
N LEU A 35 2.44 -8.59 -8.10
CA LEU A 35 1.92 -8.86 -6.75
C LEU A 35 1.62 -7.53 -6.05
N VAL A 36 0.36 -7.37 -5.58
CA VAL A 36 -0.03 -6.22 -4.75
C VAL A 36 -0.33 -6.67 -3.34
N ASN A 37 0.52 -6.29 -2.38
CA ASN A 37 0.31 -6.55 -0.95
C ASN A 37 -0.54 -5.42 -0.35
N ASN A 38 -1.86 -5.59 -0.41
CA ASN A 38 -2.83 -4.64 0.12
C ASN A 38 -3.48 -5.12 1.42
N ALA A 39 -3.50 -6.42 1.70
CA ALA A 39 -4.09 -6.98 2.91
C ALA A 39 -3.44 -6.39 4.16
N SER A 40 -4.25 -5.82 5.06
CA SER A 40 -3.76 -5.13 6.26
C SER A 40 -4.78 -5.21 7.39
N ALA A 41 -4.27 -5.26 8.62
CA ALA A 41 -5.02 -5.05 9.84
C ALA A 41 -4.57 -3.76 10.53
N ILE A 42 -5.51 -3.05 11.13
CA ILE A 42 -5.28 -1.78 11.82
C ILE A 42 -5.91 -1.77 13.20
N GLN A 43 -5.12 -1.28 14.17
CA GLN A 43 -5.61 -0.86 15.48
C GLN A 43 -4.74 0.28 15.99
N LEU A 44 -5.36 1.44 16.20
CA LEU A 44 -4.69 2.68 16.62
C LEU A 44 -4.84 2.86 18.13
N THR A 45 -4.11 2.07 18.91
CA THR A 45 -4.09 2.15 20.37
C THR A 45 -2.66 2.31 20.89
N PRO A 46 -2.45 3.10 21.96
CA PRO A 46 -1.19 3.11 22.69
C PRO A 46 -0.86 1.72 23.24
N LEU A 47 0.42 1.44 23.46
CA LEU A 47 0.89 0.12 23.89
C LEU A 47 0.17 -0.39 25.16
N ALA A 48 -0.04 0.47 26.15
CA ALA A 48 -0.71 0.09 27.41
C ALA A 48 -2.17 -0.36 27.22
N GLN A 49 -2.81 -0.01 26.10
CA GLN A 49 -4.18 -0.37 25.76
C GLN A 49 -4.27 -1.44 24.67
N THR A 50 -3.13 -1.90 24.16
CA THR A 50 -3.10 -2.89 23.07
C THR A 50 -3.18 -4.30 23.64
N ASP A 51 -4.20 -5.05 23.27
CA ASP A 51 -4.24 -6.51 23.51
C ASP A 51 -3.18 -7.19 22.64
N MET A 52 -2.35 -8.04 23.25
CA MET A 52 -1.28 -8.75 22.53
C MET A 52 -1.81 -9.66 21.41
N LYS A 53 -3.02 -10.21 21.53
CA LYS A 53 -3.67 -10.94 20.41
C LYS A 53 -3.90 -10.04 19.20
N ARG A 54 -4.20 -8.76 19.43
CA ARG A 54 -4.36 -7.78 18.35
C ARG A 54 -3.01 -7.37 17.76
N PHE A 55 -2.00 -7.22 18.60
CA PHE A 55 -0.62 -7.02 18.14
C PHE A 55 -0.18 -8.19 17.24
N ASP A 56 -0.33 -9.43 17.70
CA ASP A 56 0.01 -10.62 16.93
C ASP A 56 -0.77 -10.67 15.60
N LEU A 57 -2.07 -10.37 15.62
CA LEU A 57 -2.90 -10.33 14.41
C LEU A 57 -2.37 -9.31 13.39
N MET A 58 -2.05 -8.09 13.83
CA MET A 58 -1.50 -7.06 12.93
C MET A 58 -0.17 -7.50 12.32
N HIS A 59 0.73 -8.06 13.14
CA HIS A 59 2.03 -8.53 12.65
C HIS A 59 1.92 -9.74 11.72
N GLN A 60 1.03 -10.67 12.04
CA GLN A 60 0.78 -11.85 11.20
C GLN A 60 0.20 -11.47 9.84
N ILE A 61 -0.68 -10.47 9.77
CA ILE A 61 -1.26 -10.01 8.50
C ILE A 61 -0.28 -9.08 7.77
N ASN A 62 0.12 -7.99 8.41
CA ASN A 62 0.84 -6.91 7.73
C ASN A 62 2.28 -7.33 7.36
N THR A 63 3.06 -7.79 8.32
CA THR A 63 4.49 -8.11 8.11
C THR A 63 4.66 -9.53 7.57
N ARG A 64 4.21 -10.54 8.35
CA ARG A 64 4.41 -11.95 7.99
C ARG A 64 3.65 -12.34 6.72
N GLY A 65 2.39 -11.90 6.58
CA GLY A 65 1.56 -12.19 5.39
C GLY A 65 2.17 -11.59 4.13
N THR A 66 2.66 -10.34 4.20
CA THR A 66 3.41 -9.71 3.10
C THR A 66 4.65 -10.54 2.70
N LEU A 67 5.46 -10.97 3.69
CA LEU A 67 6.64 -11.80 3.42
C LEU A 67 6.26 -13.15 2.80
N ALA A 68 5.19 -13.81 3.29
CA ALA A 68 4.71 -15.06 2.73
C ALA A 68 4.26 -14.92 1.28
N CYS A 69 3.46 -13.88 0.97
CA CYS A 69 3.04 -13.59 -0.41
C CYS A 69 4.25 -13.33 -1.33
N CYS A 70 5.21 -12.52 -0.90
CA CYS A 70 6.42 -12.27 -1.68
C CYS A 70 7.23 -13.53 -1.91
N LYS A 71 7.49 -14.32 -0.84
CA LYS A 71 8.25 -15.57 -0.90
C LYS A 71 7.71 -16.52 -1.98
N HIS A 72 6.40 -16.73 -1.99
CA HIS A 72 5.79 -17.67 -2.94
C HIS A 72 5.61 -17.10 -4.34
N ALA A 73 5.59 -15.77 -4.51
CA ALA A 73 5.48 -15.12 -5.81
C ALA A 73 6.81 -15.05 -6.59
N ILE A 74 7.96 -15.02 -5.91
CA ILE A 74 9.27 -14.75 -6.52
C ILE A 74 9.57 -15.66 -7.73
N GLU A 75 9.36 -16.96 -7.62
CA GLU A 75 9.69 -17.89 -8.71
C GLU A 75 8.77 -17.75 -9.93
N HIS A 76 7.56 -17.25 -9.75
CA HIS A 76 6.67 -16.89 -10.86
C HIS A 76 7.08 -15.53 -11.47
N LEU A 77 7.34 -14.53 -10.63
CA LEU A 77 7.76 -13.19 -11.05
C LEU A 77 9.08 -13.20 -11.83
N LYS A 78 10.03 -14.08 -11.53
CA LYS A 78 11.27 -14.26 -12.28
C LYS A 78 11.06 -14.61 -13.76
N LYS A 79 9.89 -15.16 -14.11
CA LYS A 79 9.52 -15.56 -15.48
C LYS A 79 8.82 -14.45 -16.25
N ALA A 80 8.39 -13.40 -15.57
CA ALA A 80 7.66 -12.28 -16.15
C ALA A 80 8.61 -11.32 -16.89
N GLN A 81 8.08 -10.61 -17.88
CA GLN A 81 8.85 -9.63 -18.66
C GLN A 81 9.06 -8.32 -17.89
N ASN A 82 8.03 -7.89 -17.13
CA ASN A 82 8.04 -6.65 -16.36
C ASN A 82 7.48 -6.89 -14.94
N PRO A 83 8.21 -7.62 -14.08
CA PRO A 83 7.68 -8.06 -12.79
C PRO A 83 7.70 -6.96 -11.73
N HIS A 84 6.57 -6.82 -11.01
CA HIS A 84 6.42 -5.83 -9.95
C HIS A 84 5.84 -6.42 -8.67
N ILE A 85 6.37 -5.97 -7.53
CA ILE A 85 5.76 -6.11 -6.21
C ILE A 85 5.43 -4.69 -5.70
N VAL A 86 4.16 -4.43 -5.40
CA VAL A 86 3.71 -3.18 -4.80
C VAL A 86 3.20 -3.46 -3.39
N MET A 87 3.64 -2.67 -2.42
CA MET A 87 3.21 -2.78 -1.03
C MET A 87 2.51 -1.50 -0.58
N LEU A 88 1.31 -1.62 -0.01
CA LEU A 88 0.61 -0.50 0.61
C LEU A 88 1.23 -0.24 1.98
N SER A 89 2.39 0.41 1.98
CA SER A 89 3.19 0.69 3.17
C SER A 89 3.82 2.08 3.12
N PRO A 90 4.07 2.70 4.31
CA PRO A 90 4.51 4.09 4.37
C PRO A 90 5.98 4.28 3.99
N PRO A 91 6.39 5.52 3.65
CA PRO A 91 7.79 5.91 3.61
C PRO A 91 8.51 5.64 4.94
N LEU A 92 9.83 5.43 4.88
CA LEU A 92 10.67 5.18 6.06
C LEU A 92 11.06 6.51 6.76
N ASP A 93 10.07 7.23 7.25
CA ASP A 93 10.28 8.38 8.12
C ASP A 93 10.28 7.95 9.58
N MET A 94 11.47 7.95 10.21
CA MET A 94 11.70 7.42 11.55
C MET A 94 11.46 8.47 12.67
N GLN A 95 10.66 9.50 12.43
CA GLN A 95 10.32 10.49 13.45
C GLN A 95 9.42 9.90 14.54
N GLU A 96 9.70 10.24 15.80
CA GLU A 96 8.97 9.76 16.99
C GLU A 96 7.45 9.94 16.88
N LYS A 97 6.99 11.05 16.28
CA LYS A 97 5.57 11.38 16.12
C LYS A 97 4.75 10.30 15.42
N TRP A 98 5.39 9.48 14.57
CA TRP A 98 4.75 8.39 13.85
C TRP A 98 4.58 7.12 14.70
N PHE A 99 5.40 6.95 15.72
CA PHE A 99 5.39 5.77 16.56
C PHE A 99 4.65 6.00 17.87
N ALA A 100 4.84 7.16 18.50
CA ALA A 100 4.36 7.43 19.86
C ALA A 100 2.84 7.23 20.06
N PRO A 101 1.95 7.63 19.15
CA PRO A 101 0.51 7.48 19.38
C PRO A 101 0.00 6.03 19.30
N PHE A 102 0.64 5.18 18.46
CA PHE A 102 0.20 3.82 18.18
C PHE A 102 1.37 2.91 17.77
N THR A 103 2.37 2.82 18.62
CA THR A 103 3.60 2.03 18.40
C THR A 103 3.34 0.62 17.82
N PRO A 104 2.36 -0.18 18.31
CA PRO A 104 2.10 -1.52 17.78
C PRO A 104 1.73 -1.52 16.28
N TYR A 105 0.90 -0.58 15.84
CA TYR A 105 0.52 -0.46 14.44
C TYR A 105 1.67 0.07 13.58
N ALA A 106 2.37 1.09 14.05
CA ALA A 106 3.52 1.65 13.35
C ALA A 106 4.57 0.57 13.06
N ILE A 107 4.97 -0.25 14.06
CA ILE A 107 5.91 -1.35 13.87
C ILE A 107 5.43 -2.32 12.78
N ALA A 108 4.14 -2.71 12.80
CA ALA A 108 3.60 -3.63 11.81
C ALA A 108 3.64 -3.05 10.38
N LYS A 109 3.32 -1.75 10.21
CA LYS A 109 3.38 -1.07 8.91
C LYS A 109 4.82 -0.84 8.44
N TYR A 110 5.71 -0.43 9.31
CA TYR A 110 7.13 -0.29 8.97
C TYR A 110 7.79 -1.65 8.69
N GLY A 111 7.30 -2.74 9.26
CA GLY A 111 7.71 -4.10 8.88
C GLY A 111 7.48 -4.38 7.38
N MET A 112 6.37 -3.92 6.81
CA MET A 112 6.14 -3.98 5.36
C MET A 112 7.13 -3.08 4.61
N SER A 113 7.37 -1.87 5.08
CA SER A 113 8.30 -0.93 4.43
C SER A 113 9.74 -1.43 4.46
N LEU A 114 10.19 -2.04 5.56
CA LEU A 114 11.49 -2.70 5.63
C LEU A 114 11.59 -3.88 4.66
N THR A 115 10.48 -4.58 4.42
CA THR A 115 10.43 -5.64 3.39
C THR A 115 10.63 -5.07 1.98
N VAL A 116 10.06 -3.89 1.67
CA VAL A 116 10.35 -3.18 0.41
C VAL A 116 11.84 -2.91 0.26
N LEU A 117 12.46 -2.30 1.28
CA LEU A 117 13.87 -1.95 1.27
C LEU A 117 14.77 -3.18 1.04
N GLY A 118 14.51 -4.26 1.77
CA GLY A 118 15.29 -5.51 1.68
C GLY A 118 15.11 -6.20 0.32
N LEU A 119 13.87 -6.44 -0.08
CA LEU A 119 13.58 -7.19 -1.32
C LEU A 119 13.94 -6.40 -2.58
N ALA A 120 13.87 -5.07 -2.59
CA ALA A 120 14.33 -4.27 -3.73
C ALA A 120 15.82 -4.49 -4.00
N GLY A 121 16.64 -4.65 -2.95
CA GLY A 121 18.06 -5.01 -3.07
C GLY A 121 18.25 -6.46 -3.50
N GLU A 122 17.59 -7.40 -2.82
CA GLU A 122 17.71 -8.83 -3.05
C GLU A 122 17.31 -9.24 -4.48
N LEU A 123 16.21 -8.67 -4.98
CA LEU A 123 15.61 -9.07 -6.26
C LEU A 123 16.07 -8.23 -7.47
N ARG A 124 16.94 -7.25 -7.24
CA ARG A 124 17.44 -6.36 -8.30
C ARG A 124 18.07 -7.11 -9.47
N ALA A 125 18.89 -8.12 -9.18
CA ALA A 125 19.53 -8.94 -10.21
C ALA A 125 18.53 -9.73 -11.07
N ASN A 126 17.37 -10.07 -10.48
CA ASN A 126 16.28 -10.76 -11.19
C ASN A 126 15.42 -9.80 -12.01
N GLY A 127 15.60 -8.47 -11.87
CA GLY A 127 14.81 -7.46 -12.55
C GLY A 127 13.40 -7.30 -12.00
N ILE A 128 13.13 -7.81 -10.78
CA ILE A 128 11.85 -7.65 -10.10
C ILE A 128 11.84 -6.32 -9.36
N ALA A 129 10.92 -5.42 -9.73
CA ALA A 129 10.70 -4.17 -9.01
C ALA A 129 9.96 -4.43 -7.71
N VAL A 130 10.38 -3.74 -6.64
CA VAL A 130 9.68 -3.75 -5.35
C VAL A 130 9.55 -2.32 -4.86
N ASN A 131 8.32 -1.81 -4.76
CA ASN A 131 8.04 -0.44 -4.37
C ASN A 131 6.94 -0.36 -3.31
N ALA A 132 7.01 0.66 -2.48
CA ALA A 132 5.93 1.06 -1.59
C ALA A 132 5.05 2.13 -2.26
N LEU A 133 3.76 2.09 -2.00
CA LEU A 133 2.80 3.13 -2.35
C LEU A 133 2.03 3.53 -1.09
N TRP A 134 1.95 4.83 -0.82
CA TRP A 134 1.25 5.36 0.35
C TRP A 134 0.41 6.59 -0.02
N PRO A 135 -0.80 6.75 0.54
CA PRO A 135 -1.61 7.93 0.30
C PRO A 135 -1.12 9.14 1.11
N ARG A 136 -1.16 10.34 0.52
CA ARG A 136 -0.91 11.59 1.24
C ARG A 136 -2.06 11.94 2.16
N THR A 137 -3.27 11.70 1.72
CA THR A 137 -4.51 12.00 2.46
C THR A 137 -5.26 10.72 2.75
N THR A 138 -6.16 10.76 3.72
CA THR A 138 -7.02 9.61 3.99
C THR A 138 -7.78 9.17 2.72
N ILE A 139 -8.00 7.86 2.59
CA ILE A 139 -8.71 7.26 1.46
C ILE A 139 -10.06 6.75 1.94
N ALA A 140 -11.12 7.07 1.22
CA ALA A 140 -12.50 6.72 1.55
C ALA A 140 -12.72 5.19 1.51
N THR A 141 -12.40 4.54 2.62
CA THR A 141 -12.44 3.08 2.79
C THR A 141 -13.23 2.70 4.04
N ALA A 142 -13.56 1.42 4.16
CA ALA A 142 -14.19 0.88 5.37
C ALA A 142 -13.34 1.11 6.63
N ALA A 143 -12.02 1.14 6.53
CA ALA A 143 -11.13 1.44 7.65
C ALA A 143 -11.33 2.88 8.17
N ILE A 144 -11.38 3.87 7.29
CA ILE A 144 -11.66 5.26 7.65
C ILE A 144 -13.06 5.38 8.27
N LYS A 145 -14.08 4.79 7.62
CA LYS A 145 -15.46 4.86 8.08
C LYS A 145 -15.65 4.23 9.46
N ASN A 146 -15.11 3.04 9.68
CA ASN A 146 -15.47 2.20 10.82
C ASN A 146 -14.48 2.28 11.99
N ILE A 147 -13.23 2.74 11.75
CA ILE A 147 -12.15 2.64 12.74
C ILE A 147 -11.54 4.02 13.07
N ILE A 148 -11.33 4.88 12.06
CA ILE A 148 -10.48 6.06 12.23
C ILE A 148 -11.29 7.33 12.49
N GLY A 149 -12.20 7.72 11.59
CA GLY A 149 -12.84 9.05 11.69
C GLY A 149 -14.30 9.15 11.26
N GLY A 150 -14.94 8.02 10.96
CA GLY A 150 -16.37 7.98 10.61
C GLY A 150 -16.71 8.71 9.31
N ASP A 151 -18.00 9.06 9.18
CA ASP A 151 -18.52 9.67 7.95
C ASP A 151 -17.90 11.05 7.67
N LYS A 152 -17.54 11.82 8.70
CA LYS A 152 -16.88 13.12 8.52
C LYS A 152 -15.55 12.98 7.83
N MET A 153 -14.70 12.07 8.27
CA MET A 153 -13.38 11.85 7.66
C MET A 153 -13.51 11.22 6.27
N MET A 154 -14.55 10.41 6.04
CA MET A 154 -14.87 9.92 4.68
C MET A 154 -15.06 11.06 3.68
N GLN A 155 -15.78 12.13 4.06
CA GLN A 155 -16.00 13.30 3.19
C GLN A 155 -14.70 14.10 2.96
N GLN A 156 -13.79 14.10 3.93
CA GLN A 156 -12.49 14.76 3.86
C GLN A 156 -11.39 13.89 3.20
N SER A 157 -11.78 12.80 2.57
CA SER A 157 -10.87 11.83 1.94
C SER A 157 -10.84 11.96 0.42
N ARG A 158 -9.84 11.35 -0.17
CA ARG A 158 -9.84 11.04 -1.60
C ARG A 158 -10.46 9.66 -1.85
N THR A 159 -10.97 9.43 -3.04
CA THR A 159 -11.46 8.11 -3.48
C THR A 159 -10.28 7.14 -3.69
N PRO A 160 -10.50 5.82 -3.62
CA PRO A 160 -9.46 4.83 -3.90
C PRO A 160 -8.85 4.93 -5.30
N ASP A 161 -9.50 5.64 -6.24
CA ASP A 161 -9.03 5.77 -7.62
C ASP A 161 -7.63 6.39 -7.71
N ILE A 162 -7.27 7.30 -6.79
CA ILE A 162 -5.92 7.89 -6.79
C ILE A 162 -4.83 6.83 -6.55
N LEU A 163 -5.07 5.88 -5.63
CA LEU A 163 -4.13 4.78 -5.40
C LEU A 163 -4.13 3.78 -6.55
N ALA A 164 -5.30 3.56 -7.19
CA ALA A 164 -5.39 2.70 -8.36
C ALA A 164 -4.61 3.27 -9.55
N ASP A 165 -4.77 4.57 -9.84
CA ASP A 165 -4.03 5.26 -10.89
C ASP A 165 -2.52 5.27 -10.59
N ALA A 166 -2.12 5.56 -9.35
CA ALA A 166 -0.70 5.52 -8.96
C ALA A 166 -0.12 4.10 -9.07
N ALA A 167 -0.86 3.07 -8.63
CA ALA A 167 -0.43 1.68 -8.78
C ALA A 167 -0.30 1.28 -10.25
N TYR A 168 -1.21 1.73 -11.12
CA TYR A 168 -1.14 1.48 -12.55
C TYR A 168 0.14 2.08 -13.16
N GLU A 169 0.46 3.33 -12.84
CA GLU A 169 1.70 3.99 -13.29
C GLU A 169 2.96 3.26 -12.77
N ILE A 170 2.92 2.71 -11.56
CA ILE A 170 4.04 1.93 -11.01
C ILE A 170 4.23 0.64 -11.82
N VAL A 171 3.19 -0.16 -11.99
CA VAL A 171 3.30 -1.51 -12.58
C VAL A 171 3.49 -1.49 -14.10
N THR A 172 3.20 -0.36 -14.76
CA THR A 172 3.46 -0.15 -16.18
C THR A 172 4.82 0.50 -16.45
N SER A 173 5.51 1.00 -15.42
CA SER A 173 6.90 1.48 -15.54
C SER A 173 7.88 0.32 -15.75
N PRO A 174 9.06 0.56 -16.37
CA PRO A 174 10.07 -0.49 -16.49
C PRO A 174 10.55 -0.97 -15.10
N SER A 175 10.40 -2.25 -14.80
CA SER A 175 10.73 -2.83 -13.49
C SER A 175 12.20 -2.68 -13.09
N ARG A 176 13.10 -2.55 -14.07
CA ARG A 176 14.55 -2.36 -13.85
C ARG A 176 14.91 -0.90 -13.49
N GLU A 177 14.00 0.05 -13.72
CA GLU A 177 14.24 1.48 -13.50
C GLU A 177 13.54 1.99 -12.25
N LEU A 178 12.29 1.55 -12.01
CA LEU A 178 11.50 1.98 -10.86
C LEU A 178 11.44 0.87 -9.80
N THR A 179 12.43 0.84 -8.90
CA THR A 179 12.50 -0.13 -7.80
C THR A 179 13.12 0.47 -6.55
N GLY A 180 12.71 0.01 -5.37
CA GLY A 180 13.22 0.47 -4.07
C GLY A 180 12.68 1.84 -3.66
N GLN A 181 11.57 2.29 -4.26
CA GLN A 181 10.99 3.60 -4.01
C GLN A 181 9.86 3.52 -2.99
N PHE A 182 9.72 4.60 -2.22
CA PHE A 182 8.61 4.86 -1.30
C PHE A 182 7.81 6.02 -1.87
N LEU A 183 6.76 5.70 -2.61
CA LEU A 183 6.01 6.64 -3.44
C LEU A 183 4.77 7.14 -2.70
N ILE A 184 4.61 8.47 -2.67
CA ILE A 184 3.37 9.10 -2.25
C ILE A 184 2.50 9.28 -3.50
N ASP A 185 1.23 8.89 -3.41
CA ASP A 185 0.29 8.80 -4.54
C ASP A 185 0.27 10.04 -5.42
N ASP A 186 -0.04 11.20 -4.84
CA ASP A 186 -0.19 12.45 -5.58
C ASP A 186 1.14 13.01 -6.10
N THR A 187 2.22 12.93 -5.31
CA THR A 187 3.55 13.36 -5.75
C THR A 187 4.02 12.52 -6.93
N PHE A 188 3.81 11.20 -6.86
CA PHE A 188 4.19 10.31 -7.94
C PHE A 188 3.36 10.56 -9.21
N LEU A 189 2.03 10.67 -9.09
CA LEU A 189 1.16 10.99 -10.21
C LEU A 189 1.48 12.34 -10.84
N SER A 190 1.80 13.35 -10.02
CA SER A 190 2.25 14.66 -10.54
C SER A 190 3.52 14.54 -11.37
N SER A 191 4.49 13.72 -10.95
CA SER A 191 5.69 13.44 -11.73
C SER A 191 5.42 12.74 -13.06
N ARG A 192 4.24 12.13 -13.20
CA ARG A 192 3.73 11.50 -14.43
C ARG A 192 2.83 12.42 -15.27
N GLY A 193 2.69 13.67 -14.86
CA GLY A 193 1.95 14.69 -15.62
C GLY A 193 0.48 14.86 -15.21
N VAL A 194 0.04 14.21 -14.14
CA VAL A 194 -1.30 14.46 -13.58
C VAL A 194 -1.30 15.84 -12.89
N THR A 195 -2.25 16.68 -13.27
CA THR A 195 -2.41 18.04 -12.74
C THR A 195 -3.74 18.27 -12.02
N ASP A 196 -4.76 17.48 -12.36
CA ASP A 196 -6.08 17.55 -11.72
C ASP A 196 -6.20 16.48 -10.64
N PHE A 197 -6.06 16.90 -9.37
CA PHE A 197 -6.24 16.05 -8.20
C PHE A 197 -7.61 16.23 -7.54
N ASP A 198 -8.37 17.24 -7.92
CA ASP A 198 -9.70 17.49 -7.33
C ASP A 198 -10.71 16.41 -7.75
N ARG A 199 -10.51 15.79 -8.90
CA ARG A 199 -11.30 14.64 -9.36
C ARG A 199 -11.32 13.44 -8.40
N TYR A 200 -10.34 13.36 -7.50
CA TYR A 200 -10.26 12.28 -6.51
C TYR A 200 -10.92 12.63 -5.17
N ARG A 201 -11.37 13.86 -4.95
CA ARG A 201 -12.02 14.25 -3.69
C ARG A 201 -13.39 13.62 -3.56
N VAL A 202 -13.73 13.16 -2.36
CA VAL A 202 -15.10 12.74 -2.04
C VAL A 202 -16.01 13.95 -1.98
N ASP A 203 -15.61 15.00 -1.25
CA ASP A 203 -16.32 16.29 -1.18
C ASP A 203 -15.33 17.44 -1.47
N PRO A 204 -15.44 18.08 -2.64
CA PRO A 204 -14.58 19.21 -3.00
C PRO A 204 -14.72 20.45 -2.09
N SER A 205 -15.84 20.58 -1.38
CA SER A 205 -16.08 21.74 -0.49
C SER A 205 -15.33 21.66 0.84
N LEU A 206 -14.69 20.51 1.13
CA LEU A 206 -13.99 20.27 2.39
C LEU A 206 -12.47 20.17 2.17
N ALA A 207 -11.70 20.60 3.20
CA ALA A 207 -10.27 20.33 3.24
C ALA A 207 -10.01 18.83 3.39
N LEU A 208 -9.00 18.33 2.69
CA LEU A 208 -8.57 16.92 2.79
C LEU A 208 -7.89 16.66 4.15
N ALA A 209 -8.19 15.52 4.75
CA ALA A 209 -7.53 15.06 5.97
C ALA A 209 -6.19 14.37 5.60
N PRO A 210 -5.05 14.77 6.22
CA PRO A 210 -3.78 14.10 5.98
C PRO A 210 -3.81 12.66 6.50
N ASP A 211 -3.08 11.75 5.81
CA ASP A 211 -2.83 10.41 6.33
C ASP A 211 -1.59 10.39 7.24
N PHE A 212 -1.41 9.28 7.97
CA PHE A 212 -0.23 9.05 8.81
C PHE A 212 1.01 8.81 7.96
N PHE A 213 2.18 9.00 8.56
CA PHE A 213 3.48 8.64 7.99
C PHE A 213 3.92 9.41 6.73
N VAL A 214 3.24 10.49 6.39
CA VAL A 214 3.68 11.37 5.30
C VAL A 214 4.80 12.27 5.81
N PRO A 215 6.02 12.20 5.23
CA PRO A 215 7.14 13.03 5.67
C PRO A 215 6.84 14.53 5.59
N ASP A 216 7.36 15.32 6.55
CA ASP A 216 7.11 16.78 6.61
C ASP A 216 7.71 17.52 5.41
N ASP A 217 8.77 16.99 4.81
CA ASP A 217 9.43 17.54 3.63
C ASP A 217 8.79 17.08 2.31
N SER A 218 7.74 16.27 2.37
CA SER A 218 6.97 15.86 1.19
C SER A 218 5.95 16.92 0.83
N GLU A 219 6.28 17.81 -0.09
CA GLU A 219 5.37 18.83 -0.58
C GLU A 219 4.20 18.22 -1.38
N ALA A 220 2.98 18.75 -1.13
CA ALA A 220 1.80 18.36 -1.90
C ALA A 220 1.82 19.06 -3.28
N PRO A 221 1.53 18.35 -4.37
CA PRO A 221 1.51 18.95 -5.71
C PRO A 221 0.27 19.84 -5.96
N CYS A 222 -0.70 19.85 -5.03
CA CYS A 222 -1.94 20.60 -5.13
C CYS A 222 -2.37 21.16 -3.77
N ASP A 223 -3.31 22.12 -3.78
CA ASP A 223 -3.92 22.63 -2.55
C ASP A 223 -4.79 21.53 -1.90
N LEU A 224 -4.58 21.30 -0.60
CA LEU A 224 -5.37 20.35 0.20
C LEU A 224 -6.57 21.03 0.89
N GLY A 225 -6.69 22.36 0.81
CA GLY A 225 -7.84 23.11 1.28
C GLY A 225 -9.12 22.83 0.45
N PRO A 226 -10.26 23.45 0.82
CA PRO A 226 -11.48 23.38 0.02
C PRO A 226 -11.26 23.95 -1.39
N VAL A 227 -11.89 23.35 -2.40
CA VAL A 227 -11.86 23.91 -3.76
C VAL A 227 -12.62 25.24 -3.77
N LYS A 228 -11.96 26.30 -4.21
CA LYS A 228 -12.57 27.61 -4.34
C LYS A 228 -13.37 27.62 -5.63
N GLY A 229 -14.68 27.86 -5.53
CA GLY A 229 -15.58 28.04 -6.67
C GLY A 229 -15.28 29.30 -7.49
#